data_1e8328ac72e17bb66c8828d82420b3ea
#
_entry.id   1e8328ac72e17bb66c8828d82420b3ea
#
_cell.length_a   1.000
_cell.length_b   1.000
_cell.length_c   1.000
_cell.angle_alpha   90.00
_cell.angle_beta   90.00
_cell.angle_gamma   90.00
#
_symmetry.space_group_name_H-M   'P 1'
#
loop_
_entity.id
_entity.type
_entity.pdbx_description
1 polymer ?
#
loop_
_entity_poly.entity_id
_entity_poly.type
_entity_poly.pdbx_seq_one_letter_code
_entity_poly.pdbx_strand_id
1 'polypeptide(L)'
;MPEEASTGRGLKLHHLRPAPGAHKPKTRVGRGEASKGKTAGRGTKGTKARSQVPAGFEGGQMPLHRRVPKLKGFSNAGFRTTFQVVNVGRLGELYPDGGDVTPETMVAKGAARKGELIKVLGTGEIGVALRVTAHAFSATARDKIQAAGGTVTELS
;
A
#
# COMPACT_ATOMS: atom_id res chain seq x y z
N MET A 1 21.59 31.10 21.80
CA MET A 1 21.67 30.87 20.36
C MET A 1 22.99 31.42 19.86
N PRO A 2 24.01 30.63 19.59
CA PRO A 2 25.16 31.14 18.85
C PRO A 2 24.86 30.96 17.33
N GLU A 3 24.73 32.10 16.65
CA GLU A 3 24.86 32.19 15.22
C GLU A 3 26.23 31.73 14.78
N GLU A 4 26.35 30.59 14.18
CA GLU A 4 27.56 30.17 13.52
C GLU A 4 27.69 30.85 12.16
N ALA A 5 28.61 31.80 12.10
CA ALA A 5 29.06 32.44 10.88
C ALA A 5 29.46 31.38 9.86
N SER A 6 28.77 31.40 8.75
CA SER A 6 29.08 30.66 7.52
C SER A 6 30.42 31.11 6.95
N THR A 7 31.50 30.52 7.43
CA THR A 7 32.78 30.59 6.72
C THR A 7 32.71 29.68 5.51
N GLY A 8 32.95 30.23 4.31
CA GLY A 8 32.82 29.61 2.99
C GLY A 8 33.70 28.38 2.73
N ARG A 9 33.70 27.43 3.62
CA ARG A 9 34.29 26.10 3.43
C ARG A 9 33.25 25.20 2.74
N GLY A 10 33.56 24.69 1.59
CA GLY A 10 32.70 23.75 0.87
C GLY A 10 32.21 22.62 1.80
N LEU A 11 30.94 22.24 1.65
CA LEU A 11 30.32 21.17 2.41
C LEU A 11 31.09 19.85 2.19
N LYS A 12 31.60 19.26 3.26
CA LYS A 12 32.26 17.95 3.26
C LYS A 12 31.33 16.89 3.87
N LEU A 13 31.55 15.63 3.49
CA LEU A 13 30.69 14.50 3.92
C LEU A 13 30.52 14.43 5.47
N HIS A 14 31.57 14.72 6.22
CA HIS A 14 31.53 14.71 7.69
C HIS A 14 30.73 15.88 8.31
N HIS A 15 30.35 16.89 7.52
CA HIS A 15 29.48 17.98 7.95
C HIS A 15 28.00 17.59 7.92
N LEU A 16 27.65 16.53 7.16
CA LEU A 16 26.27 16.06 7.08
C LEU A 16 25.87 15.40 8.42
N ARG A 17 24.95 16.03 9.10
CA ARG A 17 24.38 15.54 10.37
C ARG A 17 22.88 15.56 10.28
N PRO A 18 22.20 14.56 10.85
CA PRO A 18 20.74 14.58 10.94
C PRO A 18 20.29 15.77 11.81
N ALA A 19 19.06 16.21 11.62
CA ALA A 19 18.47 17.27 12.44
C ALA A 19 18.53 16.90 13.94
N PRO A 20 18.68 17.88 14.85
CA PRO A 20 18.69 17.64 16.28
C PRO A 20 17.44 16.85 16.71
N GLY A 21 17.63 15.75 17.44
CA GLY A 21 16.55 14.86 17.89
C GLY A 21 16.10 13.78 16.89
N ALA A 22 16.56 13.81 15.64
CA ALA A 22 16.25 12.77 14.65
C ALA A 22 16.86 11.40 15.02
N HIS A 23 17.97 11.40 15.72
CA HIS A 23 18.61 10.18 16.22
C HIS A 23 18.69 10.20 17.75
N LYS A 24 18.06 9.21 18.39
CA LYS A 24 18.17 9.00 19.83
C LYS A 24 19.11 7.84 20.12
N PRO A 25 20.09 7.98 21.02
CA PRO A 25 20.96 6.87 21.39
C PRO A 25 20.14 5.74 21.98
N LYS A 26 20.47 4.51 21.60
CA LYS A 26 19.78 3.29 22.07
C LYS A 26 19.94 3.17 23.58
N THR A 27 18.82 3.05 24.29
CA THR A 27 18.82 2.81 25.74
C THR A 27 19.40 1.44 26.05
N ARG A 28 20.50 1.41 26.79
CA ARG A 28 21.15 0.16 27.26
C ARG A 28 20.58 -0.18 28.64
N VAL A 29 19.73 -1.22 28.70
CA VAL A 29 19.13 -1.72 29.93
C VAL A 29 20.06 -2.68 30.67
N GLY A 30 19.86 -2.91 31.97
CA GLY A 30 20.65 -3.86 32.75
C GLY A 30 22.11 -3.40 32.99
N ARG A 31 22.39 -2.07 33.08
CA ARG A 31 23.70 -1.50 33.27
C ARG A 31 23.82 -0.76 34.62
N GLY A 32 23.27 -1.30 35.67
CA GLY A 32 23.22 -0.73 37.01
C GLY A 32 21.78 -0.51 37.47
N GLU A 33 21.59 0.11 38.61
CA GLU A 33 20.26 0.24 39.22
C GLU A 33 19.53 1.55 38.88
N ALA A 34 20.20 2.51 38.25
CA ALA A 34 19.61 3.79 37.89
C ALA A 34 18.62 3.67 36.72
N SER A 35 17.54 4.47 36.77
CA SER A 35 16.56 4.65 35.70
C SER A 35 15.93 3.34 35.19
N LYS A 36 16.45 2.74 34.14
CA LYS A 36 15.95 1.48 33.51
C LYS A 36 16.84 0.27 33.81
N GLY A 37 17.63 0.32 34.88
CA GLY A 37 18.69 -0.63 35.17
C GLY A 37 18.22 -1.95 35.73
N LYS A 38 17.73 -1.95 36.97
CA LYS A 38 17.58 -3.14 37.85
C LYS A 38 16.94 -4.36 37.17
N THR A 39 15.74 -4.25 36.73
CA THR A 39 14.99 -5.36 36.10
C THR A 39 14.91 -5.26 34.58
N ALA A 40 15.55 -4.28 33.98
CA ALA A 40 15.58 -4.01 32.53
C ALA A 40 14.19 -3.93 31.89
N GLY A 41 13.16 -3.53 32.66
CA GLY A 41 11.77 -3.46 32.20
C GLY A 41 11.01 -4.78 32.19
N ARG A 42 11.61 -5.86 32.72
CA ARG A 42 10.98 -7.22 32.70
C ARG A 42 10.18 -7.57 33.96
N GLY A 43 10.27 -6.76 35.04
CA GLY A 43 9.65 -7.08 36.33
C GLY A 43 10.48 -8.11 37.13
N THR A 44 9.89 -8.68 38.21
CA THR A 44 10.64 -9.46 39.18
C THR A 44 10.50 -10.97 39.07
N LYS A 45 9.36 -11.48 38.65
CA LYS A 45 9.08 -12.92 38.54
C LYS A 45 8.37 -13.24 37.23
N GLY A 46 8.30 -14.54 36.90
CA GLY A 46 7.63 -15.03 35.71
C GLY A 46 8.57 -15.41 34.56
N THR A 47 8.05 -16.15 33.61
CA THR A 47 8.82 -16.68 32.47
C THR A 47 9.40 -15.58 31.58
N LYS A 48 8.66 -14.50 31.37
CA LYS A 48 9.13 -13.32 30.57
C LYS A 48 10.27 -12.55 31.21
N ALA A 49 10.45 -12.66 32.54
CA ALA A 49 11.58 -12.03 33.22
C ALA A 49 12.89 -12.79 33.03
N ARG A 50 12.84 -14.09 32.80
CA ARG A 50 14.00 -15.00 32.73
C ARG A 50 14.42 -15.32 31.32
N SER A 51 13.48 -15.54 30.43
CA SER A 51 13.74 -15.93 29.04
C SER A 51 12.77 -15.25 28.07
N GLN A 52 13.06 -15.36 26.80
CA GLN A 52 12.14 -14.93 25.76
C GLN A 52 11.10 -16.04 25.53
N VAL A 53 9.84 -15.67 25.64
CA VAL A 53 8.72 -16.60 25.35
C VAL A 53 8.39 -16.47 23.86
N PRO A 54 8.31 -17.58 23.11
CA PRO A 54 7.90 -17.56 21.70
C PRO A 54 6.53 -16.91 21.52
N ALA A 55 6.34 -16.23 20.39
CA ALA A 55 5.03 -15.69 20.03
C ALA A 55 4.03 -16.83 19.87
N GLY A 56 2.82 -16.68 20.45
CA GLY A 56 1.78 -17.72 20.41
C GLY A 56 1.90 -18.80 21.47
N PHE A 57 2.84 -18.69 22.43
CA PHE A 57 2.88 -19.60 23.59
C PHE A 57 1.79 -19.23 24.60
N GLU A 58 0.93 -20.19 24.90
CA GLU A 58 -0.25 -20.03 25.76
C GLU A 58 -0.08 -20.72 27.14
N GLY A 59 1.11 -20.73 27.69
CA GLY A 59 1.37 -21.25 29.04
C GLY A 59 1.27 -22.77 29.19
N GLY A 60 1.37 -23.53 28.12
CA GLY A 60 1.21 -25.01 28.09
C GLY A 60 -0.16 -25.44 27.60
N GLN A 61 -1.14 -24.55 27.48
CA GLN A 61 -2.39 -24.81 26.80
C GLN A 61 -2.14 -24.98 25.28
N MET A 62 -2.91 -25.88 24.65
CA MET A 62 -2.83 -26.02 23.17
C MET A 62 -3.11 -24.69 22.47
N PRO A 63 -2.16 -24.17 21.71
CA PRO A 63 -2.31 -22.87 21.02
C PRO A 63 -3.51 -22.83 20.07
N LEU A 64 -4.13 -21.66 19.92
CA LEU A 64 -5.33 -21.47 19.10
C LEU A 64 -5.18 -22.02 17.68
N HIS A 65 -4.02 -21.79 17.04
CA HIS A 65 -3.74 -22.29 15.68
C HIS A 65 -3.74 -23.83 15.57
N ARG A 66 -3.57 -24.55 16.68
CA ARG A 66 -3.69 -26.01 16.73
C ARG A 66 -5.09 -26.49 17.12
N ARG A 67 -5.87 -25.67 17.82
CA ARG A 67 -7.24 -25.98 18.22
C ARG A 67 -8.25 -25.80 17.09
N VAL A 68 -7.98 -24.86 16.18
CA VAL A 68 -8.85 -24.60 15.04
C VAL A 68 -8.75 -25.74 14.02
N PRO A 69 -9.88 -26.24 13.49
CA PRO A 69 -9.86 -27.25 12.43
C PRO A 69 -9.04 -26.81 11.22
N LYS A 70 -8.26 -27.71 10.65
CA LYS A 70 -7.54 -27.44 9.40
C LYS A 70 -8.55 -27.28 8.26
N LEU A 71 -8.40 -26.22 7.51
CA LEU A 71 -9.13 -26.05 6.25
C LEU A 71 -8.65 -27.12 5.27
N LYS A 72 -9.58 -27.99 4.83
CA LYS A 72 -9.32 -29.04 3.85
C LYS A 72 -9.97 -28.66 2.53
N GLY A 73 -9.34 -29.05 1.42
CA GLY A 73 -9.85 -28.84 0.08
C GLY A 73 -9.10 -27.78 -0.70
N PHE A 74 -9.55 -27.61 -1.92
CA PHE A 74 -9.02 -26.65 -2.87
C PHE A 74 -10.05 -25.54 -3.10
N SER A 75 -9.60 -24.33 -3.33
CA SER A 75 -10.46 -23.24 -3.75
C SER A 75 -10.10 -22.80 -5.17
N ASN A 76 -11.07 -22.28 -5.89
CA ASN A 76 -10.86 -21.70 -7.22
C ASN A 76 -10.15 -20.34 -7.21
N ALA A 77 -9.67 -19.89 -6.06
CA ALA A 77 -9.01 -18.58 -5.91
C ALA A 77 -7.80 -18.42 -6.85
N GLY A 78 -7.02 -19.49 -7.06
CA GLY A 78 -5.86 -19.47 -7.95
C GLY A 78 -6.18 -19.36 -9.45
N PHE A 79 -7.42 -19.66 -9.84
CA PHE A 79 -7.89 -19.59 -11.23
C PHE A 79 -8.76 -18.37 -11.51
N ARG A 80 -8.96 -17.53 -10.49
CA ARG A 80 -9.78 -16.33 -10.63
C ARG A 80 -9.05 -15.24 -11.40
N THR A 81 -9.60 -14.82 -12.51
CA THR A 81 -9.14 -13.63 -13.23
C THR A 81 -9.54 -12.37 -12.45
N THR A 82 -8.56 -11.59 -12.06
CA THR A 82 -8.78 -10.32 -11.36
C THR A 82 -8.56 -9.16 -12.32
N PHE A 83 -9.45 -8.19 -12.26
CA PHE A 83 -9.37 -6.97 -13.05
C PHE A 83 -9.15 -5.77 -12.14
N GLN A 84 -8.33 -4.85 -12.59
CA GLN A 84 -8.27 -3.53 -12.01
C GLN A 84 -9.46 -2.72 -12.53
N VAL A 85 -10.18 -2.07 -11.61
CA VAL A 85 -11.37 -1.31 -11.93
C VAL A 85 -11.04 0.14 -12.22
N VAL A 86 -11.55 0.66 -13.33
CA VAL A 86 -11.52 2.08 -13.68
C VAL A 86 -12.96 2.54 -13.91
N ASN A 87 -13.40 3.60 -13.27
CA ASN A 87 -14.74 4.13 -13.42
C ASN A 87 -14.84 5.15 -14.56
N VAL A 88 -16.00 5.17 -15.23
CA VAL A 88 -16.29 6.11 -16.34
C VAL A 88 -16.11 7.57 -15.92
N GLY A 89 -16.57 7.95 -14.71
CA GLY A 89 -16.37 9.30 -14.21
C GLY A 89 -14.89 9.68 -14.07
N ARG A 90 -14.04 8.73 -13.65
CA ARG A 90 -12.59 8.95 -13.58
C ARG A 90 -11.96 9.15 -14.96
N LEU A 91 -12.48 8.47 -15.98
CA LEU A 91 -12.05 8.70 -17.37
C LEU A 91 -12.44 10.10 -17.85
N GLY A 92 -13.65 10.56 -17.53
CA GLY A 92 -14.07 11.93 -17.84
C GLY A 92 -13.18 13.00 -17.22
N GLU A 93 -12.73 12.81 -15.97
CA GLU A 93 -11.79 13.72 -15.31
C GLU A 93 -10.40 13.74 -15.95
N LEU A 94 -9.89 12.58 -16.36
CA LEU A 94 -8.54 12.44 -16.90
C LEU A 94 -8.44 12.82 -18.39
N TYR A 95 -9.57 12.78 -19.11
CA TYR A 95 -9.65 13.07 -20.55
C TYR A 95 -10.72 14.12 -20.86
N PRO A 96 -10.58 15.35 -20.35
CA PRO A 96 -11.59 16.41 -20.54
C PRO A 96 -11.73 16.82 -22.01
N ASP A 97 -10.69 16.68 -22.80
CA ASP A 97 -10.66 17.06 -24.22
C ASP A 97 -11.10 15.90 -25.15
N GLY A 98 -11.44 14.75 -24.57
CA GLY A 98 -11.76 13.54 -25.33
C GLY A 98 -10.55 12.78 -25.84
N GLY A 99 -10.76 11.87 -26.79
CA GLY A 99 -9.71 11.15 -27.50
C GLY A 99 -9.62 9.65 -27.21
N ASP A 100 -8.46 9.08 -27.50
CA ASP A 100 -8.22 7.65 -27.39
C ASP A 100 -7.74 7.25 -25.99
N VAL A 101 -8.49 6.37 -25.37
CA VAL A 101 -8.21 5.84 -24.04
C VAL A 101 -7.78 4.38 -24.18
N THR A 102 -6.48 4.13 -24.12
CA THR A 102 -5.88 2.80 -24.17
C THR A 102 -5.36 2.39 -22.78
N PRO A 103 -5.10 1.11 -22.51
CA PRO A 103 -4.48 0.68 -21.26
C PRO A 103 -3.18 1.42 -20.95
N GLU A 104 -2.36 1.70 -21.97
CA GLU A 104 -1.10 2.43 -21.83
C GLU A 104 -1.31 3.88 -21.39
N THR A 105 -2.27 4.58 -22.02
CA THR A 105 -2.59 5.97 -21.63
C THR A 105 -3.22 6.04 -20.25
N MET A 106 -4.03 5.03 -19.85
CA MET A 106 -4.57 4.93 -18.48
C MET A 106 -3.45 4.75 -17.45
N VAL A 107 -2.42 3.98 -17.75
CA VAL A 107 -1.25 3.81 -16.89
C VAL A 107 -0.43 5.11 -16.82
N ALA A 108 -0.20 5.76 -17.95
CA ALA A 108 0.55 7.02 -18.02
C ALA A 108 -0.12 8.14 -17.19
N LYS A 109 -1.47 8.20 -17.20
CA LYS A 109 -2.26 9.16 -16.41
C LYS A 109 -2.57 8.68 -14.97
N GLY A 110 -2.07 7.50 -14.57
CA GLY A 110 -2.25 6.98 -13.21
C GLY A 110 -3.66 6.47 -12.88
N ALA A 111 -4.48 6.17 -13.89
CA ALA A 111 -5.78 5.53 -13.72
C ALA A 111 -5.68 4.03 -13.49
N ALA A 112 -4.62 3.40 -14.01
CA ALA A 112 -4.38 1.97 -13.92
C ALA A 112 -2.91 1.66 -13.62
N ARG A 113 -2.62 0.45 -13.13
CA ARG A 113 -1.27 -0.06 -12.92
C ARG A 113 -0.81 -0.87 -14.13
N LYS A 114 0.48 -0.84 -14.41
CA LYS A 114 1.07 -1.60 -15.51
C LYS A 114 0.97 -3.11 -15.25
N GLY A 115 0.59 -3.85 -16.29
CA GLY A 115 0.59 -5.32 -16.29
C GLY A 115 -0.65 -5.97 -15.69
N GLU A 116 -1.67 -5.22 -15.34
CA GLU A 116 -2.95 -5.76 -14.85
C GLU A 116 -4.05 -5.61 -15.91
N LEU A 117 -4.99 -6.54 -15.89
CA LEU A 117 -6.18 -6.48 -16.75
C LEU A 117 -7.12 -5.37 -16.25
N ILE A 118 -7.63 -4.55 -17.16
CA ILE A 118 -8.46 -3.40 -16.82
C ILE A 118 -9.92 -3.67 -17.17
N LYS A 119 -10.82 -3.40 -16.20
CA LYS A 119 -12.27 -3.42 -16.40
C LYS A 119 -12.87 -2.05 -16.14
N VAL A 120 -13.61 -1.53 -17.12
CA VAL A 120 -14.29 -0.24 -17.00
C VAL A 120 -15.70 -0.43 -16.45
N LEU A 121 -16.02 0.30 -15.37
CA LEU A 121 -17.32 0.28 -14.70
C LEU A 121 -18.05 1.62 -14.88
N GLY A 122 -19.39 1.55 -14.91
CA GLY A 122 -20.27 2.68 -15.20
C GLY A 122 -20.53 3.67 -14.05
N THR A 123 -19.67 3.70 -13.01
CA THR A 123 -19.83 4.67 -11.92
C THR A 123 -19.36 6.07 -12.35
N GLY A 124 -20.14 7.08 -12.03
CA GLY A 124 -19.91 8.47 -12.44
C GLY A 124 -20.55 8.80 -13.78
N GLU A 125 -20.31 10.02 -14.27
CA GLU A 125 -20.85 10.53 -15.52
C GLU A 125 -19.72 10.91 -16.48
N ILE A 126 -20.00 10.88 -17.76
CA ILE A 126 -19.10 11.28 -18.82
C ILE A 126 -19.85 12.21 -19.77
N GLY A 127 -19.28 13.37 -20.04
CA GLY A 127 -19.84 14.37 -20.95
C GLY A 127 -19.09 14.49 -22.27
N VAL A 128 -18.05 13.68 -22.47
CA VAL A 128 -17.14 13.80 -23.62
C VAL A 128 -17.08 12.48 -24.38
N ALA A 129 -17.05 12.53 -25.70
CA ALA A 129 -16.90 11.34 -26.53
C ALA A 129 -15.49 10.77 -26.43
N LEU A 130 -15.38 9.53 -25.90
CA LEU A 130 -14.13 8.80 -25.74
C LEU A 130 -14.11 7.51 -26.56
N ARG A 131 -12.98 7.20 -27.16
CA ARG A 131 -12.69 5.88 -27.72
C ARG A 131 -11.96 5.05 -26.69
N VAL A 132 -12.69 4.16 -26.02
CA VAL A 132 -12.14 3.41 -24.88
C VAL A 132 -11.81 1.99 -25.28
N THR A 133 -10.55 1.62 -25.12
CA THR A 133 -10.04 0.26 -25.33
C THR A 133 -9.65 -0.33 -23.98
N ALA A 134 -10.27 -1.44 -23.56
CA ALA A 134 -9.99 -2.15 -22.30
C ALA A 134 -10.29 -3.64 -22.41
N HIS A 135 -9.89 -4.44 -21.41
CA HIS A 135 -10.05 -5.88 -21.40
C HIS A 135 -11.50 -6.32 -21.08
N ALA A 136 -12.24 -5.53 -20.32
CA ALA A 136 -13.65 -5.81 -20.03
C ALA A 136 -14.43 -4.52 -19.72
N PHE A 137 -15.73 -4.56 -19.97
CA PHE A 137 -16.65 -3.47 -19.65
C PHE A 137 -17.89 -3.99 -18.91
N SER A 138 -18.49 -3.18 -18.06
CA SER A 138 -19.84 -3.44 -17.58
C SER A 138 -20.87 -2.96 -18.61
N ALA A 139 -22.07 -3.53 -18.58
CA ALA A 139 -23.17 -3.08 -19.45
C ALA A 139 -23.42 -1.58 -19.29
N THR A 140 -23.57 -1.12 -18.05
CA THR A 140 -23.77 0.30 -17.73
C THR A 140 -22.64 1.23 -18.18
N ALA A 141 -21.38 0.73 -18.26
CA ALA A 141 -20.26 1.53 -18.77
C ALA A 141 -20.35 1.67 -20.30
N ARG A 142 -20.71 0.59 -21.00
CA ARG A 142 -20.93 0.63 -22.46
C ARG A 142 -22.03 1.63 -22.84
N ASP A 143 -23.18 1.53 -22.15
CA ASP A 143 -24.33 2.40 -22.42
C ASP A 143 -23.96 3.88 -22.21
N LYS A 144 -23.24 4.22 -21.13
CA LYS A 144 -22.81 5.59 -20.85
C LYS A 144 -21.80 6.12 -21.85
N ILE A 145 -20.81 5.30 -22.25
CA ILE A 145 -19.81 5.72 -23.25
C ILE A 145 -20.47 5.92 -24.61
N GLN A 146 -21.38 5.04 -25.02
CA GLN A 146 -22.13 5.17 -26.26
C GLN A 146 -23.08 6.35 -26.25
N ALA A 147 -23.78 6.59 -25.13
CA ALA A 147 -24.66 7.75 -24.96
C ALA A 147 -23.90 9.09 -25.05
N ALA A 148 -22.63 9.12 -24.63
CA ALA A 148 -21.75 10.27 -24.78
C ALA A 148 -21.13 10.38 -26.20
N GLY A 149 -21.55 9.51 -27.16
CA GLY A 149 -21.01 9.50 -28.52
C GLY A 149 -19.64 8.83 -28.68
N GLY A 150 -19.19 8.10 -27.66
CA GLY A 150 -17.93 7.37 -27.67
C GLY A 150 -18.04 5.97 -28.28
N THR A 151 -16.89 5.31 -28.43
CA THR A 151 -16.77 3.93 -28.90
C THR A 151 -16.08 3.05 -27.88
N VAL A 152 -16.46 1.76 -27.83
CA VAL A 152 -15.92 0.76 -26.92
C VAL A 152 -15.27 -0.36 -27.72
N THR A 153 -14.01 -0.67 -27.41
CA THR A 153 -13.26 -1.80 -28.03
C THR A 153 -12.74 -2.72 -26.92
N GLU A 154 -13.06 -4.01 -27.01
CA GLU A 154 -12.54 -5.01 -26.09
C GLU A 154 -11.26 -5.63 -26.62
N LEU A 155 -10.25 -5.73 -25.76
CA LEU A 155 -9.02 -6.46 -25.98
C LEU A 155 -9.23 -7.92 -25.54
N SER A 156 -8.95 -8.85 -26.41
CA SER A 156 -8.95 -10.30 -26.12
C SER A 156 -7.58 -10.75 -25.61
#